data_2046901d654c9c65d8ecf6f94880601e
#
_entry.id   2046901d654c9c65d8ecf6f94880601e
#
_cell.length_a   1.000
_cell.length_b   1.000
_cell.length_c   1.000
_cell.angle_alpha   90.00
_cell.angle_beta   90.00
_cell.angle_gamma   90.00
#
_symmetry.space_group_name_H-M   'P 1'
#
loop_
_entity.id
_entity.type
_entity.pdbx_description
1 polymer ?
#
loop_
_entity_poly.entity_id
_entity_poly.type
_entity_poly.pdbx_seq_one_letter_code
_entity_poly.pdbx_strand_id
1 'polypeptide(L)'
;MEKTNVQPATGKLGVLCVGLGAVATTFMTGVLMVRKGLAKPIGSMTQYDKIRVGRGAEKKYLHYKDIVPIADLNDIVFGAWDVYPANAYESAINAEVLKEKDINPVKDELEKIVPMKAAFDHNYAKRLDGNNVKDCATRWDMVEALRKDIRDFKEKNGCSRIVVLWAASTEIYVPVC
;
A
#
# COMPACT_ATOMS: atom_id res chain seq x y z
N MET A 1 22.88 -24.15 5.18
CA MET A 1 21.79 -23.32 4.67
C MET A 1 21.95 -23.25 3.15
N GLU A 2 21.01 -23.80 2.41
CA GLU A 2 20.98 -23.64 0.96
C GLU A 2 20.79 -22.15 0.62
N LYS A 3 21.60 -21.64 -0.30
CA LYS A 3 21.46 -20.28 -0.79
C LYS A 3 20.18 -20.21 -1.62
N THR A 4 19.16 -19.56 -1.09
CA THR A 4 17.95 -19.27 -1.85
C THR A 4 18.32 -18.33 -3.01
N ASN A 5 18.21 -18.82 -4.23
CA ASN A 5 18.46 -18.01 -5.41
C ASN A 5 17.25 -17.11 -5.68
N VAL A 6 17.28 -15.90 -5.16
CA VAL A 6 16.21 -14.90 -5.34
C VAL A 6 16.36 -14.30 -6.73
N GLN A 7 15.43 -14.59 -7.61
CA GLN A 7 15.39 -14.01 -8.94
C GLN A 7 14.84 -12.57 -8.89
N PRO A 8 15.36 -11.66 -9.73
CA PRO A 8 14.79 -10.33 -9.88
C PRO A 8 13.31 -10.42 -10.26
N ALA A 9 12.49 -9.66 -9.57
CA ALA A 9 11.09 -9.59 -9.92
C ALA A 9 10.91 -8.73 -11.17
N THR A 10 10.25 -9.27 -12.16
CA THR A 10 9.91 -8.56 -13.40
C THR A 10 8.46 -8.08 -13.36
N GLY A 11 8.18 -6.95 -14.02
CA GLY A 11 6.84 -6.40 -14.12
C GLY A 11 6.37 -5.66 -12.88
N LYS A 12 5.13 -5.19 -12.92
CA LYS A 12 4.55 -4.35 -11.89
C LYS A 12 4.24 -5.10 -10.59
N LEU A 13 4.42 -4.41 -9.48
CA LEU A 13 4.00 -4.84 -8.15
C LEU A 13 2.68 -4.15 -7.79
N GLY A 14 1.60 -4.91 -7.60
CA GLY A 14 0.39 -4.38 -6.98
C GLY A 14 0.52 -4.36 -5.46
N VAL A 15 0.23 -3.23 -4.84
CA VAL A 15 0.15 -3.07 -3.38
C VAL A 15 -1.30 -2.74 -3.04
N LEU A 16 -1.97 -3.69 -2.38
CA LEU A 16 -3.35 -3.56 -1.96
C LEU A 16 -3.41 -3.30 -0.46
N CYS A 17 -3.91 -2.15 -0.08
CA CYS A 17 -4.07 -1.79 1.33
C CYS A 17 -5.44 -2.19 1.85
N VAL A 18 -5.48 -2.88 2.98
CA VAL A 18 -6.70 -3.08 3.76
C VAL A 18 -6.85 -1.88 4.69
N GLY A 19 -7.77 -0.99 4.36
CA GLY A 19 -7.92 0.33 4.96
C GLY A 19 -7.21 1.43 4.16
N LEU A 20 -7.95 2.47 3.81
CA LEU A 20 -7.46 3.65 3.08
C LEU A 20 -7.42 4.89 3.99
N GLY A 21 -7.00 4.69 5.24
CA GLY A 21 -6.86 5.76 6.24
C GLY A 21 -5.48 6.43 6.22
N ALA A 22 -5.12 7.04 7.35
CA ALA A 22 -3.90 7.84 7.54
C ALA A 22 -2.61 7.14 7.10
N VAL A 23 -2.42 5.87 7.47
CA VAL A 23 -1.19 5.11 7.16
C VAL A 23 -1.09 4.84 5.66
N ALA A 24 -2.15 4.32 5.05
CA ALA A 24 -2.16 3.99 3.63
C ALA A 24 -1.98 5.24 2.75
N THR A 25 -2.71 6.30 3.03
CA THR A 25 -2.63 7.55 2.26
C THR A 25 -1.28 8.25 2.41
N THR A 26 -0.69 8.24 3.61
CA THR A 26 0.67 8.77 3.84
C THR A 26 1.72 7.99 3.05
N PHE A 27 1.63 6.66 3.06
CA PHE A 27 2.52 5.79 2.29
C PHE A 27 2.39 6.03 0.78
N MET A 28 1.17 6.02 0.25
CA MET A 28 0.90 6.24 -1.17
C MET A 28 1.39 7.62 -1.63
N THR A 29 1.03 8.66 -0.89
CA THR A 29 1.48 10.05 -1.15
C THR A 29 3.00 10.14 -1.18
N GLY A 30 3.67 9.54 -0.19
CA GLY A 30 5.14 9.52 -0.12
C GLY A 30 5.79 8.90 -1.35
N VAL A 31 5.31 7.74 -1.79
CA VAL A 31 5.82 7.08 -3.00
C VAL A 31 5.56 7.92 -4.25
N LEU A 32 4.37 8.49 -4.40
CA LEU A 32 4.02 9.34 -5.55
C LEU A 32 4.87 10.62 -5.60
N MET A 33 5.11 11.25 -4.46
CA MET A 33 5.99 12.41 -4.35
C MET A 33 7.45 12.09 -4.75
N VAL A 34 7.94 10.91 -4.33
CA VAL A 34 9.28 10.45 -4.73
C VAL A 34 9.35 10.19 -6.23
N ARG A 35 8.33 9.57 -6.84
CA ARG A 35 8.24 9.37 -8.29
C ARG A 35 8.33 10.68 -9.08
N LYS A 36 7.69 11.73 -8.59
CA LYS A 36 7.75 13.08 -9.19
C LYS A 36 9.04 13.84 -8.87
N GLY A 37 9.95 13.28 -8.08
CA GLY A 37 11.19 13.96 -7.65
C GLY A 37 10.95 15.11 -6.66
N LEU A 38 9.76 15.19 -6.07
CA LEU A 38 9.36 16.23 -5.12
C LEU A 38 9.74 15.89 -3.69
N ALA A 39 10.04 14.62 -3.41
CA ALA A 39 10.50 14.16 -2.11
C ALA A 39 11.64 13.13 -2.27
N LYS A 40 12.40 12.93 -1.19
CA LYS A 40 13.40 11.86 -1.10
C LYS A 40 12.84 10.74 -0.23
N PRO A 41 13.14 9.45 -0.53
CA PRO A 41 12.63 8.32 0.23
C PRO A 41 13.42 8.09 1.53
N ILE A 42 13.57 9.12 2.35
CA ILE A 42 14.41 9.15 3.57
C ILE A 42 13.96 8.08 4.57
N GLY A 43 12.67 7.80 4.66
CA GLY A 43 12.11 6.78 5.55
C GLY A 43 12.33 5.34 5.07
N SER A 44 12.89 5.13 3.89
CA SER A 44 13.11 3.80 3.32
C SER A 44 14.60 3.47 3.21
N MET A 45 15.08 2.63 4.12
CA MET A 45 16.46 2.13 4.08
C MET A 45 16.81 1.53 2.72
N THR A 46 15.94 0.73 2.15
CA THR A 46 16.19 0.02 0.89
C THR A 46 16.26 0.95 -0.33
N GLN A 47 15.61 2.11 -0.28
CA GLN A 47 15.59 3.07 -1.38
C GLN A 47 16.63 4.19 -1.24
N TYR A 48 16.99 4.56 0.00
CA TYR A 48 17.81 5.74 0.28
C TYR A 48 19.20 5.40 0.77
N ASP A 49 19.33 4.44 1.69
CA ASP A 49 20.59 4.14 2.34
C ASP A 49 21.55 3.33 1.47
N LYS A 50 22.83 3.36 1.90
CA LYS A 50 23.92 2.63 1.26
C LYS A 50 24.53 1.61 2.21
N ILE A 51 24.89 0.48 1.66
CA ILE A 51 25.66 -0.54 2.35
C ILE A 51 27.12 -0.50 1.90
N ARG A 52 28.04 -0.66 2.85
CA ARG A 52 29.45 -0.80 2.54
C ARG A 52 29.76 -2.24 2.10
N VAL A 53 30.30 -2.37 0.90
CA VAL A 53 30.78 -3.66 0.34
C VAL A 53 32.28 -3.59 0.16
N GLY A 54 32.99 -4.71 0.41
CA GLY A 54 34.45 -4.82 0.31
C GLY A 54 35.22 -4.39 1.56
N ARG A 55 36.54 -4.60 1.53
CA ARG A 55 37.49 -4.30 2.62
C ARG A 55 38.67 -3.45 2.11
N GLY A 56 39.31 -2.74 3.02
CA GLY A 56 40.50 -1.95 2.69
C GLY A 56 40.26 -0.90 1.60
N ALA A 57 41.13 -0.89 0.58
CA ALA A 57 41.05 0.02 -0.56
C ALA A 57 39.87 -0.29 -1.54
N GLU A 58 39.31 -1.51 -1.48
CA GLU A 58 38.21 -1.94 -2.34
C GLU A 58 36.82 -1.57 -1.80
N LYS A 59 36.76 -0.77 -0.73
CA LYS A 59 35.50 -0.32 -0.15
C LYS A 59 34.65 0.44 -1.16
N LYS A 60 33.40 -0.01 -1.35
CA LYS A 60 32.40 0.68 -2.17
C LYS A 60 31.14 0.87 -1.34
N TYR A 61 30.40 1.94 -1.61
CA TYR A 61 29.10 2.21 -1.01
C TYR A 61 28.04 2.12 -2.11
N LEU A 62 27.23 1.06 -2.04
CA LEU A 62 26.17 0.78 -3.02
C LEU A 62 24.82 0.96 -2.34
N HIS A 63 23.81 1.44 -3.09
CA HIS A 63 22.45 1.45 -2.56
C HIS A 63 21.91 0.02 -2.41
N TYR A 64 21.08 -0.22 -1.41
CA TYR A 64 20.46 -1.53 -1.22
C TYR A 64 19.71 -1.98 -2.46
N LYS A 65 18.96 -1.08 -3.12
CA LYS A 65 18.22 -1.37 -4.36
C LYS A 65 19.09 -1.84 -5.53
N ASP A 66 20.40 -1.54 -5.50
CA ASP A 66 21.34 -1.96 -6.55
C ASP A 66 21.87 -3.39 -6.31
N ILE A 67 21.65 -3.95 -5.11
CA ILE A 67 22.18 -5.25 -4.69
C ILE A 67 21.05 -6.26 -4.49
N VAL A 68 19.91 -5.80 -3.97
CA VAL A 68 18.75 -6.65 -3.65
C VAL A 68 17.69 -6.47 -4.74
N PRO A 69 17.11 -7.56 -5.29
CA PRO A 69 16.10 -7.48 -6.33
C PRO A 69 14.74 -7.03 -5.75
N ILE A 70 14.60 -5.75 -5.48
CA ILE A 70 13.36 -5.12 -5.03
C ILE A 70 12.63 -4.45 -6.20
N ALA A 71 11.33 -4.20 -6.02
CA ALA A 71 10.54 -3.46 -7.00
C ALA A 71 11.01 -2.01 -7.11
N ASP A 72 11.08 -1.49 -8.35
CA ASP A 72 11.23 -0.05 -8.55
C ASP A 72 9.95 0.67 -8.08
N LEU A 73 10.10 1.87 -7.51
CA LEU A 73 8.94 2.64 -7.05
C LEU A 73 7.98 2.98 -8.20
N ASN A 74 8.48 3.12 -9.43
CA ASN A 74 7.66 3.41 -10.62
C ASN A 74 6.81 2.20 -11.04
N ASP A 75 7.19 0.99 -10.66
CA ASP A 75 6.50 -0.24 -10.99
C ASP A 75 5.42 -0.64 -9.96
N ILE A 76 5.22 0.15 -8.93
CA ILE A 76 4.19 -0.11 -7.91
C ILE A 76 2.84 0.44 -8.39
N VAL A 77 1.78 -0.35 -8.29
CA VAL A 77 0.40 0.07 -8.53
C VAL A 77 -0.38 -0.08 -7.22
N PHE A 78 -1.07 0.99 -6.82
CA PHE A 78 -1.82 1.02 -5.58
C PHE A 78 -3.29 0.68 -5.78
N GLY A 79 -3.87 0.00 -4.81
CA GLY A 79 -5.29 -0.20 -4.61
C GLY A 79 -5.59 -0.36 -3.13
N ALA A 80 -6.85 -0.35 -2.78
CA ALA A 80 -7.28 -0.51 -1.39
C ALA A 80 -8.67 -1.11 -1.29
N TRP A 81 -9.01 -1.61 -0.10
CA TRP A 81 -10.38 -1.82 0.35
C TRP A 81 -10.65 -0.89 1.52
N ASP A 82 -11.80 -0.27 1.52
CA ASP A 82 -12.22 0.53 2.67
C ASP A 82 -13.75 0.48 2.84
N VAL A 83 -14.21 0.64 4.06
CA VAL A 83 -15.64 0.74 4.40
C VAL A 83 -16.26 2.07 3.97
N TYR A 84 -15.44 3.07 3.72
CA TYR A 84 -15.83 4.36 3.19
C TYR A 84 -15.49 4.45 1.69
N PRO A 85 -16.34 5.06 0.86
CA PRO A 85 -16.13 5.12 -0.59
C PRO A 85 -15.17 6.23 -1.05
N ALA A 86 -14.66 7.05 -0.12
CA ALA A 86 -13.76 8.16 -0.43
C ALA A 86 -12.49 7.67 -1.14
N ASN A 87 -12.06 8.36 -2.19
CA ASN A 87 -10.80 8.07 -2.88
C ASN A 87 -9.59 8.42 -2.01
N ALA A 88 -8.37 8.05 -2.44
CA ALA A 88 -7.18 8.25 -1.63
C ALA A 88 -6.84 9.73 -1.38
N TYR A 89 -7.23 10.65 -2.27
CA TYR A 89 -7.06 12.08 -2.06
C TYR A 89 -7.99 12.59 -0.96
N GLU A 90 -9.29 12.29 -1.05
CA GLU A 90 -10.28 12.66 -0.03
C GLU A 90 -9.94 12.03 1.32
N SER A 91 -9.53 10.77 1.32
CA SER A 91 -9.11 10.06 2.54
C SER A 91 -7.86 10.68 3.16
N ALA A 92 -6.90 11.16 2.35
CA ALA A 92 -5.71 11.84 2.84
C ALA A 92 -6.04 13.19 3.50
N ILE A 93 -6.98 13.95 2.92
CA ILE A 93 -7.49 15.19 3.51
C ILE A 93 -8.20 14.91 4.83
N ASN A 94 -9.12 13.93 4.85
CA ASN A 94 -9.90 13.58 6.03
C ASN A 94 -9.03 13.00 7.18
N ALA A 95 -7.91 12.39 6.86
CA ALA A 95 -6.99 11.85 7.86
C ALA A 95 -6.21 12.93 8.63
N GLU A 96 -6.11 14.14 8.09
CA GLU A 96 -5.45 15.32 8.70
C GLU A 96 -3.98 15.09 9.13
N VAL A 97 -3.31 14.08 8.57
CA VAL A 97 -1.90 13.74 8.88
C VAL A 97 -0.94 14.52 7.98
N LEU A 98 -1.26 14.59 6.69
CA LEU A 98 -0.48 15.32 5.70
C LEU A 98 -1.05 16.72 5.48
N LYS A 99 -0.18 17.66 5.18
CA LYS A 99 -0.61 19.00 4.81
C LYS A 99 -1.01 19.04 3.34
N GLU A 100 -1.92 19.94 2.97
CA GLU A 100 -2.36 20.10 1.59
C GLU A 100 -1.21 20.29 0.60
N LYS A 101 -0.16 21.02 0.97
CA LYS A 101 1.04 21.21 0.15
C LYS A 101 1.76 19.90 -0.20
N ASP A 102 1.60 18.87 0.62
CA ASP A 102 2.22 17.55 0.41
C ASP A 102 1.30 16.61 -0.40
N ILE A 103 -0.01 16.86 -0.38
CA ILE A 103 -1.02 16.03 -1.07
C ILE A 103 -1.32 16.57 -2.47
N ASN A 104 -1.49 17.89 -2.61
CA ASN A 104 -1.92 18.53 -3.86
C ASN A 104 -1.01 18.25 -5.06
N PRO A 105 0.34 18.14 -4.93
CA PRO A 105 1.20 17.82 -6.06
C PRO A 105 0.94 16.44 -6.71
N VAL A 106 0.28 15.54 -5.98
CA VAL A 106 -0.04 14.16 -6.42
C VAL A 106 -1.54 13.87 -6.40
N LYS A 107 -2.36 14.93 -6.42
CA LYS A 107 -3.82 14.85 -6.37
C LYS A 107 -4.38 13.93 -7.46
N ASP A 108 -3.99 14.17 -8.70
CA ASP A 108 -4.54 13.45 -9.87
C ASP A 108 -4.29 11.93 -9.81
N GLU A 109 -3.18 11.54 -9.19
CA GLU A 109 -2.85 10.12 -8.99
C GLU A 109 -3.63 9.53 -7.82
N LEU A 110 -3.78 10.28 -6.73
CA LEU A 110 -4.52 9.85 -5.55
C LEU A 110 -6.02 9.71 -5.84
N GLU A 111 -6.62 10.63 -6.60
CA GLU A 111 -8.03 10.56 -7.00
C GLU A 111 -8.37 9.30 -7.81
N LYS A 112 -7.40 8.74 -8.53
CA LYS A 112 -7.57 7.50 -9.30
C LYS A 112 -7.60 6.25 -8.42
N ILE A 113 -7.16 6.34 -7.17
CA ILE A 113 -7.15 5.23 -6.22
C ILE A 113 -8.48 5.26 -5.45
N VAL A 114 -9.47 4.56 -6.01
CA VAL A 114 -10.80 4.41 -5.42
C VAL A 114 -10.85 3.06 -4.71
N PRO A 115 -11.29 3.00 -3.45
CA PRO A 115 -11.32 1.75 -2.70
C PRO A 115 -12.39 0.80 -3.23
N MET A 116 -12.03 -0.48 -3.27
CA MET A 116 -12.96 -1.58 -3.47
C MET A 116 -13.80 -1.76 -2.20
N LYS A 117 -14.95 -2.39 -2.33
CA LYS A 117 -15.83 -2.73 -1.20
C LYS A 117 -15.11 -3.62 -0.19
N ALA A 118 -15.08 -3.21 1.06
CA ALA A 118 -14.44 -3.94 2.15
C ALA A 118 -15.23 -5.19 2.58
N ALA A 119 -14.52 -6.16 3.12
CA ALA A 119 -15.13 -7.20 3.95
C ALA A 119 -15.27 -6.66 5.37
N PHE A 120 -16.47 -6.52 5.85
CA PHE A 120 -16.74 -5.90 7.15
C PHE A 120 -17.98 -6.50 7.81
N ASP A 121 -17.92 -6.68 9.12
CA ASP A 121 -19.03 -7.19 9.95
C ASP A 121 -19.35 -6.17 11.04
N HIS A 122 -20.50 -5.50 10.91
CA HIS A 122 -20.98 -4.51 11.86
C HIS A 122 -21.20 -5.06 13.27
N ASN A 123 -21.44 -6.38 13.41
CA ASN A 123 -21.58 -7.01 14.73
C ASN A 123 -20.25 -7.05 15.47
N TYR A 124 -19.14 -7.09 14.73
CA TYR A 124 -17.80 -7.11 15.30
C TYR A 124 -17.26 -5.70 15.60
N ALA A 125 -17.48 -4.75 14.70
CA ALA A 125 -16.96 -3.38 14.84
C ALA A 125 -18.10 -2.35 14.80
N LYS A 126 -18.91 -2.33 15.85
CA LYS A 126 -20.17 -1.56 15.96
C LYS A 126 -20.03 -0.05 15.82
N ARG A 127 -18.82 0.52 15.93
CA ARG A 127 -18.58 1.98 15.84
C ARG A 127 -18.23 2.45 14.43
N LEU A 128 -18.02 1.52 13.49
CA LEU A 128 -17.78 1.85 12.09
C LEU A 128 -19.09 1.68 11.32
N ASP A 129 -19.51 2.70 10.60
CA ASP A 129 -20.79 2.77 9.88
C ASP A 129 -20.62 2.97 8.37
N GLY A 130 -19.45 2.64 7.84
CA GLY A 130 -19.18 2.72 6.41
C GLY A 130 -20.12 1.83 5.60
N ASN A 131 -20.53 2.33 4.44
CA ASN A 131 -21.49 1.67 3.54
C ASN A 131 -20.84 1.01 2.31
N ASN A 132 -19.53 1.16 2.14
CA ASN A 132 -18.79 0.54 1.04
C ASN A 132 -18.35 -0.89 1.41
N VAL A 133 -19.34 -1.74 1.70
CA VAL A 133 -19.14 -3.10 2.22
C VAL A 133 -19.67 -4.13 1.22
N LYS A 134 -19.00 -5.27 1.15
CA LYS A 134 -19.47 -6.42 0.36
C LYS A 134 -20.71 -7.03 1.00
N ASP A 135 -21.71 -7.28 0.18
CA ASP A 135 -22.90 -8.03 0.55
C ASP A 135 -22.68 -9.49 0.13
N CYS A 136 -22.45 -10.36 1.09
CA CYS A 136 -22.17 -11.78 0.88
C CYS A 136 -23.02 -12.62 1.83
N ALA A 137 -23.63 -13.69 1.32
CA ALA A 137 -24.50 -14.55 2.12
C ALA A 137 -23.73 -15.34 3.18
N THR A 138 -22.50 -15.73 2.88
CA THR A 138 -21.65 -16.50 3.79
C THR A 138 -20.25 -15.88 3.91
N ARG A 139 -19.54 -16.23 4.98
CA ARG A 139 -18.11 -15.85 5.12
C ARG A 139 -17.24 -16.42 4.00
N TRP A 140 -17.62 -17.59 3.47
CA TRP A 140 -16.90 -18.19 2.35
C TRP A 140 -17.08 -17.38 1.07
N ASP A 141 -18.30 -16.93 0.77
CA ASP A 141 -18.55 -16.04 -0.38
C ASP A 141 -17.74 -14.73 -0.27
N MET A 142 -17.60 -14.22 0.94
CA MET A 142 -16.78 -13.04 1.20
C MET A 142 -15.29 -13.29 0.90
N VAL A 143 -14.76 -14.46 1.31
CA VAL A 143 -13.38 -14.85 0.98
C VAL A 143 -13.20 -14.96 -0.53
N GLU A 144 -14.11 -15.60 -1.24
CA GLU A 144 -14.01 -15.73 -2.70
C GLU A 144 -14.15 -14.38 -3.42
N ALA A 145 -14.99 -13.48 -2.90
CA ALA A 145 -15.11 -12.12 -3.42
C ALA A 145 -13.79 -11.32 -3.26
N LEU A 146 -13.13 -11.42 -2.10
CA LEU A 146 -11.81 -10.79 -1.90
C LEU A 146 -10.73 -11.40 -2.80
N ARG A 147 -10.72 -12.73 -2.94
CA ARG A 147 -9.81 -13.42 -3.86
C ARG A 147 -10.03 -12.98 -5.32
N LYS A 148 -11.29 -12.77 -5.69
CA LYS A 148 -11.66 -12.24 -7.00
C LYS A 148 -11.12 -10.83 -7.19
N ASP A 149 -11.31 -9.93 -6.22
CA ASP A 149 -10.77 -8.57 -6.29
C ASP A 149 -9.25 -8.55 -6.52
N ILE A 150 -8.51 -9.42 -5.83
CA ILE A 150 -7.05 -9.52 -5.98
C ILE A 150 -6.70 -9.96 -7.40
N ARG A 151 -7.40 -10.96 -7.95
CA ARG A 151 -7.16 -11.44 -9.32
C ARG A 151 -7.49 -10.37 -10.35
N ASP A 152 -8.67 -9.76 -10.23
CA ASP A 152 -9.15 -8.71 -11.13
C ASP A 152 -8.19 -7.49 -11.11
N PHE A 153 -7.74 -7.09 -9.93
CA PHE A 153 -6.78 -5.99 -9.79
C PHE A 153 -5.44 -6.34 -10.46
N LYS A 154 -4.94 -7.55 -10.23
CA LYS A 154 -3.70 -8.04 -10.83
C LYS A 154 -3.77 -8.01 -12.35
N GLU A 155 -4.84 -8.53 -12.91
CA GLU A 155 -5.06 -8.63 -14.36
C GLU A 155 -5.25 -7.25 -14.99
N LYS A 156 -6.17 -6.45 -14.44
CA LYS A 156 -6.49 -5.11 -14.93
C LYS A 156 -5.27 -4.19 -15.00
N ASN A 157 -4.35 -4.31 -14.04
CA ASN A 157 -3.18 -3.44 -13.94
C ASN A 157 -1.90 -4.06 -14.53
N GLY A 158 -1.96 -5.31 -15.03
CA GLY A 158 -0.80 -6.02 -15.55
C GLY A 158 0.27 -6.29 -14.49
N CYS A 159 -0.15 -6.57 -13.25
CA CYS A 159 0.79 -6.83 -12.17
C CYS A 159 1.31 -8.28 -12.24
N SER A 160 2.62 -8.46 -12.08
CA SER A 160 3.21 -9.80 -12.00
C SER A 160 2.98 -10.44 -10.63
N ARG A 161 2.88 -9.63 -9.58
CA ARG A 161 2.66 -10.04 -8.20
C ARG A 161 1.86 -9.00 -7.42
N ILE A 162 1.26 -9.47 -6.32
CA ILE A 162 0.49 -8.62 -5.39
C ILE A 162 1.04 -8.81 -3.98
N VAL A 163 1.11 -7.70 -3.25
CA VAL A 163 1.30 -7.66 -1.80
C VAL A 163 0.07 -7.04 -1.18
N VAL A 164 -0.48 -7.68 -0.18
CA VAL A 164 -1.58 -7.13 0.62
C VAL A 164 -1.01 -6.60 1.93
N LEU A 165 -1.24 -5.32 2.18
CA LEU A 165 -0.78 -4.61 3.38
C LEU A 165 -1.98 -4.32 4.27
N TRP A 166 -1.96 -4.82 5.49
CA TRP A 166 -2.97 -4.48 6.49
C TRP A 166 -2.64 -3.11 7.08
N ALA A 167 -3.49 -2.13 6.81
CA ALA A 167 -3.39 -0.75 7.31
C ALA A 167 -4.74 -0.24 7.87
N ALA A 168 -5.68 -1.16 8.11
CA ALA A 168 -6.94 -0.83 8.76
C ALA A 168 -6.69 -0.48 10.23
N SER A 169 -7.47 0.47 10.75
CA SER A 169 -7.45 0.79 12.18
C SER A 169 -7.88 -0.44 12.97
N THR A 170 -7.06 -0.81 13.94
CA THR A 170 -7.35 -1.89 14.89
C THR A 170 -7.91 -1.34 16.21
N GLU A 171 -8.17 -0.04 16.27
CA GLU A 171 -8.71 0.61 17.45
C GLU A 171 -10.20 0.28 17.64
N ILE A 172 -10.46 -0.98 17.83
CA ILE A 172 -11.70 -1.42 18.43
C ILE A 172 -11.53 -1.17 19.93
N TYR A 173 -12.05 -0.04 20.38
CA TYR A 173 -12.21 0.16 21.82
C TYR A 173 -13.24 -0.84 22.31
N VAL A 174 -12.77 -1.99 22.74
CA VAL A 174 -13.57 -2.89 23.56
C VAL A 174 -13.69 -2.18 24.90
N PRO A 175 -14.88 -1.73 25.33
CA PRO A 175 -15.03 -1.20 26.67
C PRO A 175 -14.63 -2.30 27.63
N VAL A 176 -13.60 -2.05 28.42
CA VAL A 176 -13.24 -2.92 29.54
C VAL A 176 -14.37 -2.76 30.54
N CYS A 177 -15.16 -3.81 30.72
CA CYS A 177 -16.21 -3.89 31.77
C CYS A 177 -15.57 -4.05 33.14
#